data_2e7edb3ced0b5f6d53b2086749028cb6
#
_entry.id   2e7edb3ced0b5f6d53b2086749028cb6
#
_cell.length_a   1.000
_cell.length_b   1.000
_cell.length_c   1.000
_cell.angle_alpha   90.00
_cell.angle_beta   90.00
_cell.angle_gamma   90.00
#
_symmetry.space_group_name_H-M   'P 1'
#
loop_
_entity.id
_entity.type
_entity.pdbx_description
1 polymer ?
#
loop_
_entity_poly.entity_id
_entity_poly.type
_entity_poly.pdbx_seq_one_letter_code
_entity_poly.pdbx_strand_id
1 'polypeptide(L)'
;MGQPDPQQIGRLARAEVHTTHRVSGGSTSDAVRMDLVDGRSVFVKHTHNAPRGLFRAEAEGLQWLAQPGSVHAPDVIGVDDDWIALEWIDQGDRTPATDEALGRGIARMHRAGADAFGAPWAGFAGSVPVPNTPADDWPTFLAERRLIPIAHA
;
A
#
# COMPACT_ATOMS: atom_id res chain seq x y z
N MET A 1 -1.79 -1.16 -20.49
CA MET A 1 -2.79 -0.25 -19.94
C MET A 1 -2.06 0.75 -19.06
N GLY A 2 -2.56 1.94 -18.88
CA GLY A 2 -1.91 3.01 -18.14
C GLY A 2 -2.71 3.39 -16.90
N GLN A 3 -2.74 4.68 -16.59
CA GLN A 3 -3.57 5.25 -15.54
C GLN A 3 -5.02 4.75 -15.67
N PRO A 4 -5.69 4.37 -14.57
CA PRO A 4 -7.08 3.92 -14.62
C PRO A 4 -8.01 5.05 -15.09
N ASP A 5 -9.10 4.66 -15.74
CA ASP A 5 -10.14 5.59 -16.17
C ASP A 5 -10.75 6.31 -14.95
N PRO A 6 -10.77 7.67 -14.94
CA PRO A 6 -11.42 8.43 -13.86
C PRO A 6 -12.86 8.01 -13.60
N GLN A 7 -13.62 7.61 -14.63
CA GLN A 7 -14.98 7.10 -14.45
C GLN A 7 -15.03 5.79 -13.66
N GLN A 8 -14.03 4.90 -13.86
CA GLN A 8 -13.91 3.66 -13.10
C GLN A 8 -13.67 3.96 -11.61
N ILE A 9 -12.73 4.86 -11.32
CA ILE A 9 -12.44 5.30 -9.94
C ILE A 9 -13.66 5.97 -9.33
N GLY A 10 -14.35 6.84 -10.06
CA GLY A 10 -15.57 7.50 -9.58
C GLY A 10 -16.67 6.51 -9.19
N ARG A 11 -16.89 5.45 -9.97
CA ARG A 11 -17.86 4.39 -9.62
C ARG A 11 -17.47 3.67 -8.32
N LEU A 12 -16.21 3.34 -8.14
CA LEU A 12 -15.70 2.68 -6.93
C LEU A 12 -15.79 3.60 -5.70
N ALA A 13 -15.43 4.86 -5.86
CA ALA A 13 -15.51 5.87 -4.80
C ALA A 13 -16.93 6.38 -4.53
N ARG A 14 -17.92 6.01 -5.37
CA ARG A 14 -19.33 6.46 -5.33
C ARG A 14 -19.48 7.98 -5.44
N ALA A 15 -18.60 8.63 -6.19
CA ALA A 15 -18.66 10.06 -6.51
C ALA A 15 -17.88 10.32 -7.80
N GLU A 16 -18.32 11.27 -8.60
CA GLU A 16 -17.66 11.64 -9.86
C GLU A 16 -16.29 12.27 -9.61
N VAL A 17 -15.31 11.93 -10.46
CA VAL A 17 -13.99 12.57 -10.45
C VAL A 17 -14.10 13.93 -11.15
N HIS A 18 -13.77 14.99 -10.43
CA HIS A 18 -13.79 16.37 -10.92
C HIS A 18 -12.46 16.78 -11.56
N THR A 19 -11.32 16.50 -10.88
CA THR A 19 -9.99 16.85 -11.39
C THR A 19 -8.99 15.74 -11.05
N THR A 20 -7.88 15.73 -11.82
CA THR A 20 -6.78 14.78 -11.62
C THR A 20 -5.46 15.54 -11.63
N HIS A 21 -4.63 15.33 -10.60
CA HIS A 21 -3.34 15.98 -10.42
C HIS A 21 -2.24 14.93 -10.27
N ARG A 22 -1.10 15.14 -10.91
CA ARG A 22 0.07 14.30 -10.67
C ARG A 22 0.62 14.53 -9.27
N VAL A 23 0.98 13.44 -8.60
CA VAL A 23 1.68 13.47 -7.31
C VAL A 23 3.12 13.11 -7.55
N SER A 24 4.03 13.99 -7.13
CA SER A 24 5.47 13.72 -7.19
C SER A 24 5.89 12.86 -6.00
N GLY A 25 6.69 11.82 -6.26
CA GLY A 25 7.23 10.94 -5.23
C GLY A 25 6.93 9.48 -5.53
N GLY A 26 7.97 8.65 -5.45
CA GLY A 26 7.94 7.22 -5.80
C GLY A 26 8.94 6.91 -6.90
N SER A 27 9.69 5.82 -6.73
CA SER A 27 10.74 5.41 -7.68
C SER A 27 10.27 4.36 -8.68
N THR A 28 9.12 3.72 -8.46
CA THR A 28 8.71 2.53 -9.21
C THR A 28 7.31 2.62 -9.83
N SER A 29 6.52 3.62 -9.47
CA SER A 29 5.15 3.79 -9.97
C SER A 29 4.81 5.26 -10.11
N ASP A 30 3.97 5.58 -11.08
CA ASP A 30 3.33 6.89 -11.19
C ASP A 30 2.18 7.00 -10.19
N ALA A 31 1.93 8.22 -9.70
CA ALA A 31 0.84 8.49 -8.79
C ALA A 31 0.04 9.72 -9.20
N VAL A 32 -1.26 9.68 -8.98
CA VAL A 32 -2.17 10.79 -9.18
C VAL A 32 -3.12 10.94 -7.98
N ARG A 33 -3.49 12.17 -7.69
CA ARG A 33 -4.62 12.51 -6.84
C ARG A 33 -5.83 12.80 -7.73
N MET A 34 -6.95 12.18 -7.43
CA MET A 34 -8.24 12.43 -8.09
C MET A 34 -9.18 13.06 -7.08
N ASP A 35 -9.58 14.31 -7.33
CA ASP A 35 -10.53 15.04 -6.49
C ASP A 35 -11.96 14.73 -6.95
N LEU A 36 -12.82 14.40 -6.00
CA LEU A 36 -14.20 14.03 -6.23
C LEU A 36 -15.14 15.25 -6.05
N VAL A 37 -16.28 15.22 -6.70
CA VAL A 37 -17.29 16.30 -6.62
C VAL A 37 -17.87 16.48 -5.21
N ASP A 38 -17.77 15.50 -4.33
CA ASP A 38 -18.22 15.54 -2.94
C ASP A 38 -17.15 16.06 -1.94
N GLY A 39 -16.01 16.54 -2.45
CA GLY A 39 -14.92 17.12 -1.66
C GLY A 39 -13.89 16.11 -1.15
N ARG A 40 -14.11 14.80 -1.31
CA ARG A 40 -13.10 13.78 -1.02
C ARG A 40 -12.06 13.72 -2.13
N SER A 41 -10.94 13.08 -1.84
CA SER A 41 -9.90 12.78 -2.84
C SER A 41 -9.51 11.30 -2.76
N VAL A 42 -8.98 10.79 -3.87
CA VAL A 42 -8.49 9.42 -4.01
C VAL A 42 -7.03 9.48 -4.46
N PHE A 43 -6.16 8.74 -3.78
CA PHE A 43 -4.80 8.49 -4.24
C PHE A 43 -4.81 7.28 -5.17
N VAL A 44 -4.29 7.44 -6.37
CA VAL A 44 -4.19 6.35 -7.34
C VAL A 44 -2.74 6.15 -7.73
N LYS A 45 -2.22 4.97 -7.46
CA LYS A 45 -0.89 4.52 -7.85
C LYS A 45 -1.02 3.52 -8.98
N HIS A 46 -0.25 3.72 -10.04
CA HIS A 46 -0.26 2.84 -11.20
C HIS A 46 1.13 2.67 -11.79
N THR A 47 1.34 1.56 -12.48
CA THR A 47 2.57 1.36 -13.24
C THR A 47 2.29 0.56 -14.51
N HIS A 48 3.02 0.89 -15.57
CA HIS A 48 2.91 0.16 -16.83
C HIS A 48 3.61 -1.19 -16.68
N ASN A 49 2.92 -2.27 -17.08
CA ASN A 49 3.44 -3.64 -16.94
C ASN A 49 3.80 -4.02 -15.49
N ALA A 50 2.92 -3.72 -14.55
CA ALA A 50 3.09 -4.16 -13.16
C ALA A 50 3.33 -5.69 -13.09
N PRO A 51 4.25 -6.17 -12.25
CA PRO A 51 4.31 -7.58 -11.94
C PRO A 51 2.95 -8.07 -11.46
N ARG A 52 2.50 -9.21 -12.01
CA ARG A 52 1.19 -9.75 -11.68
C ARG A 52 1.02 -9.94 -10.16
N GLY A 53 -0.02 -9.35 -9.61
CA GLY A 53 -0.35 -9.42 -8.19
C GLY A 53 0.33 -8.38 -7.31
N LEU A 54 1.17 -7.49 -7.87
CA LEU A 54 1.85 -6.42 -7.12
C LEU A 54 0.86 -5.58 -6.30
N PHE A 55 -0.13 -5.00 -6.95
CA PHE A 55 -1.09 -4.12 -6.30
C PHE A 55 -2.08 -4.87 -5.40
N ARG A 56 -2.39 -6.14 -5.73
CA ARG A 56 -3.19 -7.00 -4.84
C ARG A 56 -2.45 -7.28 -3.53
N ALA A 57 -1.16 -7.59 -3.61
CA ALA A 57 -0.34 -7.79 -2.41
C ALA A 57 -0.23 -6.51 -1.56
N GLU A 58 -0.15 -5.34 -2.19
CA GLU A 58 -0.17 -4.05 -1.50
C GLU A 58 -1.52 -3.83 -0.79
N ALA A 59 -2.64 -4.09 -1.47
CA ALA A 59 -3.98 -3.97 -0.89
C ALA A 59 -4.18 -4.91 0.32
N GLU A 60 -3.81 -6.18 0.20
CA GLU A 60 -3.88 -7.16 1.28
C GLU A 60 -3.00 -6.76 2.47
N GLY A 61 -1.78 -6.26 2.20
CA GLY A 61 -0.89 -5.74 3.22
C GLY A 61 -1.45 -4.54 3.98
N LEU A 62 -2.04 -3.56 3.28
CA LEU A 62 -2.69 -2.40 3.90
C LEU A 62 -3.88 -2.79 4.76
N GLN A 63 -4.74 -3.68 4.26
CA GLN A 63 -5.90 -4.18 5.00
C GLN A 63 -5.46 -4.94 6.26
N TRP A 64 -4.39 -5.74 6.17
CA TRP A 64 -3.83 -6.45 7.32
C TRP A 64 -3.25 -5.49 8.35
N LEU A 65 -2.51 -4.46 7.94
CA LEU A 65 -1.94 -3.44 8.82
C LEU A 65 -3.01 -2.59 9.52
N ALA A 66 -4.18 -2.44 8.91
CA ALA A 66 -5.31 -1.71 9.49
C ALA A 66 -6.01 -2.47 10.64
N GLN A 67 -5.94 -3.82 10.67
CA GLN A 67 -6.68 -4.66 11.63
C GLN A 67 -6.47 -4.30 13.10
N PRO A 68 -5.25 -4.00 13.59
CA PRO A 68 -5.05 -3.61 14.97
C PRO A 68 -5.64 -2.23 15.34
N GLY A 69 -6.02 -1.40 14.38
CA GLY A 69 -6.54 -0.05 14.60
C GLY A 69 -5.57 0.89 15.34
N SER A 70 -4.27 0.61 15.30
CA SER A 70 -3.26 1.31 16.07
C SER A 70 -2.58 2.46 15.32
N VAL A 71 -2.56 2.39 13.99
CA VAL A 71 -2.16 3.44 13.06
C VAL A 71 -3.18 3.45 11.95
N HIS A 72 -3.58 4.64 11.50
CA HIS A 72 -4.43 4.74 10.33
C HIS A 72 -3.67 4.30 9.08
N ALA A 73 -4.15 3.25 8.43
CA ALA A 73 -3.72 2.85 7.11
C ALA A 73 -4.81 3.28 6.10
N PRO A 74 -4.46 3.75 4.90
CA PRO A 74 -5.45 4.22 3.96
C PRO A 74 -6.41 3.09 3.54
N ASP A 75 -7.69 3.40 3.45
CA ASP A 75 -8.70 2.48 2.93
C ASP A 75 -8.43 2.15 1.46
N VAL A 76 -8.56 0.87 1.11
CA VAL A 76 -8.46 0.41 -0.28
C VAL A 76 -9.81 0.61 -0.96
N ILE A 77 -9.87 1.58 -1.88
CA ILE A 77 -11.07 1.91 -2.67
C ILE A 77 -11.24 0.93 -3.84
N GLY A 78 -10.12 0.51 -4.41
CA GLY A 78 -10.12 -0.48 -5.49
C GLY A 78 -8.72 -0.90 -5.90
N VAL A 79 -8.62 -2.04 -6.56
CA VAL A 79 -7.35 -2.61 -7.04
C VAL A 79 -7.57 -3.39 -8.33
N ASP A 80 -6.60 -3.31 -9.23
CA ASP A 80 -6.52 -4.09 -10.45
C ASP A 80 -5.07 -4.54 -10.69
N ASP A 81 -4.79 -5.17 -11.81
CA ASP A 81 -3.44 -5.67 -12.12
C ASP A 81 -2.41 -4.54 -12.26
N ASP A 82 -2.80 -3.39 -12.82
CA ASP A 82 -1.91 -2.27 -13.14
C ASP A 82 -2.03 -1.06 -12.19
N TRP A 83 -2.95 -1.08 -11.22
CA TRP A 83 -3.18 0.06 -10.32
C TRP A 83 -3.82 -0.32 -8.99
N ILE A 84 -3.67 0.58 -8.00
CA ILE A 84 -4.39 0.59 -6.73
C ILE A 84 -4.93 1.99 -6.45
N ALA A 85 -6.17 2.08 -5.98
CA ALA A 85 -6.82 3.31 -5.54
C ALA A 85 -7.04 3.26 -4.03
N LEU A 86 -6.57 4.28 -3.34
CA LEU A 86 -6.55 4.37 -1.88
C LEU A 86 -7.24 5.66 -1.43
N GLU A 87 -7.68 5.67 -0.19
CA GLU A 87 -8.01 6.89 0.51
C GLU A 87 -6.86 7.91 0.41
N TRP A 88 -7.20 9.16 0.13
CA TRP A 88 -6.24 10.24 0.21
C TRP A 88 -6.08 10.67 1.67
N ILE A 89 -4.84 10.64 2.17
CA ILE A 89 -4.50 11.13 3.50
C ILE A 89 -3.81 12.48 3.33
N ASP A 90 -4.39 13.53 3.91
CA ASP A 90 -3.80 14.85 3.88
C ASP A 90 -2.52 14.89 4.73
N GLN A 91 -1.53 15.62 4.23
CA GLN A 91 -0.31 15.85 4.97
C GLN A 91 -0.57 16.84 6.11
N GLY A 92 -0.34 16.41 7.32
CA GLY A 92 -0.41 17.26 8.52
C GLY A 92 0.94 17.83 8.93
N ASP A 93 0.92 18.74 9.90
CA ASP A 93 2.13 19.29 10.48
C ASP A 93 2.87 18.26 11.35
N ARG A 94 4.18 18.20 11.16
CA ARG A 94 5.03 17.39 12.01
C ARG A 94 5.34 18.14 13.30
N THR A 95 4.93 17.57 14.42
CA THR A 95 5.18 18.09 15.77
C THR A 95 5.74 16.97 16.67
N PRO A 96 6.39 17.29 17.80
CA PRO A 96 6.81 16.27 18.77
C PRO A 96 5.64 15.37 19.23
N ALA A 97 4.44 15.92 19.37
CA ALA A 97 3.26 15.16 19.77
C ALA A 97 2.81 14.17 18.68
N THR A 98 2.86 14.56 17.39
CA THR A 98 2.54 13.65 16.27
C THR A 98 3.59 12.56 16.12
N ASP A 99 4.88 12.87 16.32
CA ASP A 99 5.97 11.89 16.30
C ASP A 99 5.81 10.87 17.44
N GLU A 100 5.48 11.32 18.66
CA GLU A 100 5.22 10.43 19.79
C GLU A 100 3.98 9.55 19.55
N ALA A 101 2.89 10.12 19.06
CA ALA A 101 1.67 9.39 18.75
C ALA A 101 1.90 8.29 17.69
N LEU A 102 2.64 8.61 16.63
CA LEU A 102 3.04 7.65 15.59
C LEU A 102 3.90 6.53 16.17
N GLY A 103 4.93 6.87 16.97
CA GLY A 103 5.79 5.87 17.62
C GLY A 103 5.01 4.92 18.54
N ARG A 104 4.08 5.43 19.33
CA ARG A 104 3.17 4.62 20.16
C ARG A 104 2.23 3.75 19.30
N GLY A 105 1.73 4.29 18.20
CA GLY A 105 0.89 3.55 17.24
C GLY A 105 1.62 2.38 16.62
N ILE A 106 2.82 2.61 16.10
CA ILE A 106 3.69 1.57 15.52
C ILE A 106 4.04 0.50 16.56
N ALA A 107 4.37 0.90 17.81
CA ALA A 107 4.65 -0.06 18.88
C ALA A 107 3.44 -0.95 19.19
N ARG A 108 2.22 -0.40 19.17
CA ARG A 108 0.98 -1.20 19.33
C ARG A 108 0.77 -2.15 18.16
N MET A 109 0.99 -1.68 16.92
CA MET A 109 0.90 -2.51 15.71
C MET A 109 1.84 -3.71 15.80
N HIS A 110 3.10 -3.50 16.18
CA HIS A 110 4.08 -4.58 16.34
C HIS A 110 3.70 -5.56 17.46
N ARG A 111 3.06 -5.10 18.52
CA ARG A 111 2.59 -5.97 19.62
C ARG A 111 1.37 -6.82 19.24
N ALA A 112 0.60 -6.40 18.23
CA ALA A 112 -0.49 -7.22 17.75
C ALA A 112 0.01 -8.56 17.19
N GLY A 113 1.24 -8.54 16.64
CA GLY A 113 1.95 -9.75 16.21
C GLY A 113 1.28 -10.48 15.04
N ALA A 114 1.82 -11.64 14.74
CA ALA A 114 1.29 -12.64 13.83
C ALA A 114 1.82 -14.01 14.27
N ASP A 115 1.17 -15.09 13.82
CA ASP A 115 1.53 -16.46 14.21
C ASP A 115 2.90 -16.90 13.64
N ALA A 116 3.34 -16.28 12.55
CA ALA A 116 4.62 -16.58 11.90
C ALA A 116 5.14 -15.35 11.14
N PHE A 117 6.41 -15.43 10.69
CA PHE A 117 7.03 -14.44 9.81
C PHE A 117 6.64 -14.75 8.36
N GLY A 118 6.02 -13.80 7.67
CA GLY A 118 5.50 -13.97 6.31
C GLY A 118 4.02 -13.66 6.21
N ALA A 119 3.42 -13.97 5.08
CA ALA A 119 1.99 -13.75 4.86
C ALA A 119 1.45 -14.73 3.80
N PRO A 120 0.14 -15.03 3.78
CA PRO A 120 -0.46 -15.96 2.80
C PRO A 120 -0.58 -15.39 1.38
N TRP A 121 -0.19 -14.14 1.16
CA TRP A 121 -0.20 -13.50 -0.17
C TRP A 121 1.21 -13.29 -0.72
N ALA A 122 1.30 -12.88 -1.99
CA ALA A 122 2.56 -12.63 -2.68
C ALA A 122 3.41 -11.56 -1.98
N GLY A 123 4.72 -11.71 -1.98
CA GLY A 123 5.68 -10.71 -1.52
C GLY A 123 6.33 -9.98 -2.69
N PHE A 124 6.64 -8.70 -2.49
CA PHE A 124 7.39 -7.91 -3.46
C PHE A 124 8.41 -7.01 -2.74
N ALA A 125 9.59 -6.85 -3.35
CA ALA A 125 10.58 -5.84 -2.99
C ALA A 125 10.70 -4.86 -4.17
N GLY A 126 9.99 -3.72 -4.08
CA GLY A 126 9.72 -2.89 -5.25
C GLY A 126 8.92 -3.66 -6.30
N SER A 127 9.48 -3.87 -7.49
CA SER A 127 8.88 -4.69 -8.56
C SER A 127 9.37 -6.14 -8.58
N VAL A 128 10.31 -6.53 -7.70
CA VAL A 128 10.88 -7.87 -7.65
C VAL A 128 9.99 -8.79 -6.82
N PRO A 129 9.43 -9.86 -7.40
CA PRO A 129 8.71 -10.87 -6.61
C PRO A 129 9.65 -11.56 -5.63
N VAL A 130 9.22 -11.68 -4.36
CA VAL A 130 9.94 -12.41 -3.33
C VAL A 130 9.03 -13.43 -2.65
N PRO A 131 9.55 -14.57 -2.20
CA PRO A 131 8.77 -15.54 -1.44
C PRO A 131 8.20 -14.90 -0.16
N ASN A 132 6.95 -15.22 0.15
CA ASN A 132 6.29 -14.72 1.36
C ASN A 132 5.70 -15.85 2.21
N THR A 133 6.08 -17.09 1.90
CA THR A 133 5.68 -18.26 2.68
C THR A 133 6.18 -18.13 4.12
N PRO A 134 5.32 -18.45 5.10
CA PRO A 134 5.66 -18.33 6.51
C PRO A 134 6.94 -19.10 6.90
N ALA A 135 7.64 -18.58 7.91
CA ALA A 135 8.75 -19.22 8.60
C ALA A 135 8.58 -19.02 10.11
N ASP A 136 9.06 -19.98 10.90
CA ASP A 136 8.91 -19.99 12.35
C ASP A 136 9.87 -19.02 13.05
N ASP A 137 10.94 -18.61 12.38
CA ASP A 137 11.91 -17.68 12.92
C ASP A 137 12.29 -16.57 11.93
N TRP A 138 12.63 -15.40 12.49
CA TRP A 138 13.02 -14.22 11.71
C TRP A 138 14.32 -14.39 10.90
N PRO A 139 15.41 -14.96 11.43
CA PRO A 139 16.63 -15.16 10.65
C PRO A 139 16.41 -15.96 9.38
N THR A 140 15.68 -17.07 9.44
CA THR A 140 15.31 -17.90 8.28
C THR A 140 14.46 -17.11 7.30
N PHE A 141 13.38 -16.42 7.78
CA PHE A 141 12.55 -15.61 6.92
C PHE A 141 13.34 -14.51 6.20
N LEU A 142 14.17 -13.77 6.93
CA LEU A 142 14.96 -12.68 6.37
C LEU A 142 15.95 -13.19 5.32
N ALA A 143 16.70 -14.25 5.64
CA ALA A 143 17.72 -14.80 4.74
C ALA A 143 17.09 -15.37 3.47
N GLU A 144 16.17 -16.31 3.62
CA GLU A 144 15.65 -17.11 2.50
C GLU A 144 14.52 -16.46 1.73
N ARG A 145 13.75 -15.55 2.36
CA ARG A 145 12.58 -14.92 1.74
C ARG A 145 12.82 -13.46 1.34
N ARG A 146 13.95 -12.87 1.75
CA ARG A 146 14.28 -11.46 1.43
C ARG A 146 15.67 -11.33 0.81
N LEU A 147 16.75 -11.62 1.57
CA LEU A 147 18.10 -11.30 1.13
C LEU A 147 18.54 -12.13 -0.09
N ILE A 148 18.39 -13.45 -0.03
CA ILE A 148 18.82 -14.35 -1.12
C ILE A 148 18.04 -14.06 -2.41
N PRO A 149 16.69 -14.00 -2.44
CA PRO A 149 15.96 -13.73 -3.66
C PRO A 149 16.28 -12.36 -4.27
N ILE A 150 16.46 -11.32 -3.45
CA ILE A 150 16.80 -9.97 -3.94
C ILE A 150 18.22 -9.93 -4.51
N ALA A 151 19.17 -10.66 -3.91
CA ALA A 151 20.54 -10.72 -4.40
C ALA A 151 20.68 -11.43 -5.76
N HIS A 152 19.70 -12.23 -6.14
CA HIS A 152 19.69 -12.99 -7.41
C HIS A 152 18.74 -12.39 -8.47
N ALA A 153 18.05 -11.30 -8.19
CA ALA A 153 17.13 -10.61 -9.10
C ALA A 153 17.88 -9.56 -9.93
#